data_8db6a27a9e9c7e330197346b48a15b73
#
_entry.id   8db6a27a9e9c7e330197346b48a15b73
#
_cell.length_a   1.000
_cell.length_b   1.000
_cell.length_c   1.000
_cell.angle_alpha   90.00
_cell.angle_beta   90.00
_cell.angle_gamma   90.00
#
_symmetry.space_group_name_H-M   'P 1'
#
loop_
_entity.id
_entity.type
_entity.pdbx_description
1 polymer ?
#
loop_
_entity_poly.entity_id
_entity_poly.type
_entity_poly.pdbx_seq_one_letter_code
_entity_poly.pdbx_strand_id
1 'polypeptide(L)'
;FFQTSYWNETQDQMTFMIPFCDTVFQMRDPQTVAPLYNLNLGKYGILTDYAEKQEVTDEKIWLRTLYENSKGLFMGLYQKKGPKLVSWLGFEYEYKPTLSYQAVYMKDEGKTYVLPRRGQGFINDLDGGLTFWPDGQTDGSLYMIRTLTEMRMNVERTGSPKQQKLLDLL
;
A
#
# COMPACT_ATOMS: atom_id res chain seq x y z
N PHE A 1 4.17 -10.38 -4.97
CA PHE A 1 4.91 -10.41 -3.69
C PHE A 1 4.06 -9.74 -2.64
N PHE A 2 3.85 -10.39 -1.51
CA PHE A 2 3.30 -9.77 -0.30
C PHE A 2 4.49 -9.29 0.53
N GLN A 3 4.50 -8.02 0.89
CA GLN A 3 5.40 -7.59 1.95
C GLN A 3 4.75 -7.99 3.27
N THR A 4 5.30 -9.00 3.89
CA THR A 4 4.70 -9.60 5.09
C THR A 4 5.34 -9.09 6.38
N SER A 5 6.48 -8.42 6.29
CA SER A 5 7.19 -7.95 7.50
C SER A 5 8.11 -6.77 7.22
N TYR A 6 8.34 -5.98 8.22
CA TYR A 6 9.38 -4.96 8.28
C TYR A 6 9.93 -4.83 9.72
N TRP A 7 11.19 -4.44 9.82
CA TRP A 7 11.80 -4.14 11.11
C TRP A 7 11.47 -2.71 11.50
N ASN A 8 10.95 -2.51 12.72
CA ASN A 8 10.72 -1.19 13.27
C ASN A 8 11.89 -0.87 14.24
N GLU A 9 12.90 -0.18 13.75
CA GLU A 9 14.09 0.14 14.50
C GLU A 9 13.84 1.04 15.70
N THR A 10 12.86 1.96 15.59
CA THR A 10 12.49 2.86 16.68
C THR A 10 11.99 2.11 17.90
N GLN A 11 11.41 0.96 17.73
CA GLN A 11 10.83 0.14 18.79
C GLN A 11 11.60 -1.17 19.01
N ASP A 12 12.68 -1.39 18.26
CA ASP A 12 13.50 -2.60 18.29
C ASP A 12 12.64 -3.87 18.21
N GLN A 13 11.74 -3.90 17.25
CA GLN A 13 10.79 -4.99 17.06
C GLN A 13 10.45 -5.21 15.60
N MET A 14 10.10 -6.43 15.26
CA MET A 14 9.62 -6.80 13.95
C MET A 14 8.10 -6.62 13.87
N THR A 15 7.65 -5.89 12.86
CA THR A 15 6.22 -5.82 12.51
C THR A 15 5.94 -6.71 11.33
N PHE A 16 4.88 -7.49 11.38
CA PHE A 16 4.52 -8.40 10.30
C PHE A 16 3.01 -8.53 10.11
N MET A 17 2.64 -8.97 8.92
CA MET A 17 1.27 -9.24 8.52
C MET A 17 1.15 -10.70 8.10
N ILE A 18 0.02 -11.29 8.42
CA ILE A 18 -0.39 -12.58 7.85
C ILE A 18 -1.28 -12.28 6.65
N PRO A 19 -1.05 -12.89 5.48
CA PRO A 19 -1.92 -12.71 4.32
C PRO A 19 -3.38 -12.98 4.67
N PHE A 20 -4.27 -12.12 4.19
CA PHE A 20 -5.72 -12.19 4.42
C PHE A 20 -6.16 -12.00 5.88
N CYS A 21 -5.27 -11.56 6.76
CA CYS A 21 -5.59 -11.15 8.11
C CYS A 21 -5.74 -9.62 8.18
N ASP A 22 -6.68 -9.15 8.97
CA ASP A 22 -6.89 -7.73 9.24
C ASP A 22 -6.06 -7.22 10.42
N THR A 23 -5.29 -8.10 11.04
CA THR A 23 -4.43 -7.78 12.18
C THR A 23 -2.96 -7.72 11.77
N VAL A 24 -2.32 -6.66 12.19
CA VAL A 24 -0.86 -6.47 12.11
C VAL A 24 -0.28 -6.84 13.46
N PHE A 25 0.76 -7.64 13.45
CA PHE A 25 1.41 -8.16 14.64
C PHE A 25 2.78 -7.52 14.84
N GLN A 26 3.20 -7.48 16.09
CA GLN A 26 4.57 -7.17 16.49
C GLN A 26 5.21 -8.37 17.15
N MET A 27 6.50 -8.55 16.93
CA MET A 27 7.33 -9.55 17.57
C MET A 27 8.55 -8.85 18.16
N ARG A 28 8.69 -8.86 19.47
CA ARG A 28 9.83 -8.28 20.21
C ARG A 28 10.95 -9.29 20.37
N ASP A 29 10.60 -10.53 20.53
CA ASP A 29 11.49 -11.67 20.64
C ASP A 29 10.79 -12.90 20.00
N PRO A 30 11.52 -13.99 19.68
CA PRO A 30 10.94 -15.16 18.99
C PRO A 30 9.79 -15.85 19.72
N GLN A 31 9.55 -15.52 21.00
CA GLN A 31 8.51 -16.15 21.81
C GLN A 31 7.33 -15.21 22.09
N THR A 32 7.48 -13.92 21.80
CA THR A 32 6.49 -12.90 22.15
C THR A 32 5.92 -12.23 20.92
N VAL A 33 4.73 -12.68 20.52
CA VAL A 33 3.95 -12.08 19.43
C VAL A 33 2.70 -11.45 20.03
N ALA A 34 2.42 -10.21 19.64
CA ALA A 34 1.23 -9.48 20.09
C ALA A 34 0.57 -8.73 18.92
N PRO A 35 -0.75 -8.52 18.94
CA PRO A 35 -1.40 -7.65 17.99
C PRO A 35 -0.95 -6.20 18.20
N LEU A 36 -0.62 -5.51 17.12
CA LEU A 36 -0.20 -4.12 17.11
C LEU A 36 -1.32 -3.21 16.60
N TYR A 37 -1.89 -3.56 15.45
CA TYR A 37 -3.00 -2.85 14.83
C TYR A 37 -4.07 -3.83 14.38
N ASN A 38 -5.33 -3.43 14.52
CA ASN A 38 -6.47 -4.13 13.93
C ASN A 38 -7.14 -3.20 12.92
N LEU A 39 -7.22 -3.65 11.67
CA LEU A 39 -7.84 -2.90 10.59
C LEU A 39 -9.33 -3.21 10.55
N ASN A 40 -10.14 -2.31 11.05
CA ASN A 40 -11.59 -2.47 10.98
C ASN A 40 -12.09 -2.24 9.54
N LEU A 41 -12.10 -3.29 8.75
CA LEU A 41 -12.61 -3.27 7.37
C LEU A 41 -14.12 -3.52 7.30
N GLY A 42 -14.80 -3.65 8.43
CA GLY A 42 -16.24 -3.89 8.54
C GLY A 42 -16.68 -5.13 7.74
N LYS A 43 -17.77 -5.01 6.99
CA LYS A 43 -18.29 -6.12 6.16
C LYS A 43 -17.36 -6.57 5.02
N TYR A 44 -16.37 -5.76 4.69
CA TYR A 44 -15.39 -6.06 3.65
C TYR A 44 -14.16 -6.81 4.19
N GLY A 45 -13.99 -6.92 5.49
CA GLY A 45 -12.91 -7.69 6.11
C GLY A 45 -13.03 -9.17 5.79
N ILE A 46 -11.90 -9.86 5.84
CA ILE A 46 -11.85 -11.32 5.71
C ILE A 46 -11.95 -11.87 7.13
N LEU A 47 -12.96 -12.69 7.38
CA LEU A 47 -13.06 -13.42 8.63
C LEU A 47 -12.00 -14.52 8.66
N THR A 48 -11.50 -14.84 9.85
CA THR A 48 -10.43 -15.82 10.08
C THR A 48 -10.73 -17.17 9.41
N ASP A 49 -12.00 -17.59 9.43
CA ASP A 49 -12.45 -18.85 8.82
C ASP A 49 -12.24 -18.91 7.30
N TYR A 50 -12.24 -17.75 6.63
CA TYR A 50 -11.98 -17.68 5.18
C TYR A 50 -10.48 -17.77 4.88
N ALA A 51 -9.63 -17.26 5.77
CA ALA A 51 -8.18 -17.36 5.61
C ALA A 51 -7.73 -18.84 5.64
N GLU A 52 -8.31 -19.65 6.50
CA GLU A 52 -8.04 -21.08 6.60
C GLU A 52 -8.47 -21.85 5.34
N LYS A 53 -9.55 -21.41 4.68
CA LYS A 53 -10.07 -22.04 3.45
C LYS A 53 -9.39 -21.55 2.17
N GLN A 54 -8.46 -20.57 2.28
CA GLN A 54 -7.83 -19.88 1.12
C GLN A 54 -8.84 -19.30 0.10
N GLU A 55 -10.09 -19.22 0.48
CA GLU A 55 -11.14 -18.63 -0.36
C GLU A 55 -11.28 -17.15 -0.04
N VAL A 56 -10.63 -16.32 -0.84
CA VAL A 56 -10.93 -14.88 -0.83
C VAL A 56 -12.22 -14.69 -1.62
N THR A 57 -13.31 -14.46 -0.90
CA THR A 57 -14.60 -14.19 -1.52
C THR A 57 -14.58 -12.84 -2.24
N ASP A 58 -15.36 -12.75 -3.30
CA ASP A 58 -15.56 -11.51 -4.03
C ASP A 58 -16.01 -10.40 -3.07
N GLU A 59 -15.62 -9.16 -3.35
CA GLU A 59 -15.89 -7.96 -2.55
C GLU A 59 -15.07 -7.83 -1.24
N LYS A 60 -14.28 -8.82 -0.85
CA LYS A 60 -13.44 -8.71 0.34
C LYS A 60 -12.20 -7.88 0.10
N ILE A 61 -11.80 -7.15 1.14
CA ILE A 61 -10.60 -6.29 1.15
C ILE A 61 -9.56 -6.92 2.06
N TRP A 62 -8.32 -6.91 1.62
CA TRP A 62 -7.18 -7.34 2.44
C TRP A 62 -5.99 -6.40 2.32
N LEU A 63 -5.20 -6.35 3.37
CA LEU A 63 -3.95 -5.63 3.42
C LEU A 63 -2.88 -6.39 2.62
N ARG A 64 -2.14 -5.67 1.77
CA ARG A 64 -1.05 -6.23 0.97
C ARG A 64 0.30 -5.63 1.32
N THR A 65 0.36 -4.34 1.54
CA THR A 65 1.57 -3.64 1.93
C THR A 65 1.27 -2.72 3.10
N LEU A 66 2.21 -2.62 4.01
CA LEU A 66 2.16 -1.71 5.13
C LEU A 66 3.54 -1.08 5.29
N TYR A 67 3.55 0.24 5.35
CA TYR A 67 4.72 1.01 5.72
C TYR A 67 4.37 1.93 6.87
N GLU A 68 5.30 2.14 7.76
CA GLU A 68 5.06 2.90 8.98
C GLU A 68 6.18 3.91 9.22
N ASN A 69 5.79 5.10 9.65
CA ASN A 69 6.68 6.07 10.25
C ASN A 69 6.06 6.68 11.51
N SER A 70 6.73 7.66 12.10
CA SER A 70 6.24 8.33 13.31
C SER A 70 4.89 9.03 13.12
N LYS A 71 4.51 9.39 11.88
CA LYS A 71 3.31 10.16 11.54
C LYS A 71 2.14 9.30 11.09
N GLY A 72 2.38 8.14 10.47
CA GLY A 72 1.29 7.38 9.92
C GLY A 72 1.61 5.96 9.49
N LEU A 73 0.54 5.25 9.15
CA LEU A 73 0.55 3.93 8.52
C LEU A 73 0.08 4.09 7.07
N PHE A 74 0.89 3.66 6.13
CA PHE A 74 0.63 3.71 4.69
C PHE A 74 0.27 2.31 4.21
N MET A 75 -0.96 2.12 3.78
CA MET A 75 -1.55 0.82 3.54
C MET A 75 -1.90 0.63 2.07
N GLY A 76 -1.39 -0.41 1.45
CA GLY A 76 -1.87 -0.90 0.16
C GLY A 76 -2.95 -1.96 0.38
N LEU A 77 -4.17 -1.65 -0.03
CA LEU A 77 -5.32 -2.51 0.13
C LEU A 77 -5.76 -3.06 -1.22
N TYR A 78 -6.19 -4.30 -1.24
CA TYR A 78 -6.68 -4.99 -2.44
C TYR A 78 -8.09 -5.49 -2.22
N GLN A 79 -8.90 -5.41 -3.28
CA GLN A 79 -10.26 -5.95 -3.30
C GLN A 79 -10.45 -6.74 -4.57
N LYS A 80 -10.84 -7.99 -4.46
CA LYS A 80 -11.27 -8.80 -5.59
C LYS A 80 -12.72 -8.50 -5.90
N LYS A 81 -13.01 -8.14 -7.13
CA LYS A 81 -14.38 -7.94 -7.59
C LYS A 81 -14.95 -9.23 -8.17
N GLY A 82 -16.27 -9.33 -8.10
CA GLY A 82 -16.99 -10.40 -8.75
C GLY A 82 -16.64 -10.53 -10.24
N PRO A 83 -16.91 -11.68 -10.82
CA PRO A 83 -16.58 -11.96 -12.22
C PRO A 83 -17.29 -10.98 -13.16
N LYS A 84 -16.57 -10.57 -14.20
CA LYS A 84 -17.10 -9.83 -15.32
C LYS A 84 -16.90 -10.63 -16.59
N LEU A 85 -17.96 -10.78 -17.35
CA LEU A 85 -17.86 -11.34 -18.69
C LEU A 85 -17.21 -10.31 -19.61
N VAL A 86 -16.13 -10.68 -20.26
CA VAL A 86 -15.40 -9.83 -21.20
C VAL A 86 -15.36 -10.54 -22.54
N SER A 87 -15.82 -9.86 -23.59
CA SER A 87 -15.73 -10.34 -24.96
C SER A 87 -14.49 -9.72 -25.63
N TRP A 88 -13.65 -10.56 -26.20
CA TRP A 88 -12.48 -10.14 -26.97
C TRP A 88 -12.29 -11.05 -28.18
N LEU A 89 -12.22 -10.45 -29.36
CA LEU A 89 -12.09 -11.16 -30.65
C LEU A 89 -13.13 -12.28 -30.84
N GLY A 90 -14.37 -12.09 -30.34
CA GLY A 90 -15.43 -13.08 -30.46
C GLY A 90 -15.39 -14.21 -29.42
N PHE A 91 -14.42 -14.18 -28.50
CA PHE A 91 -14.33 -15.10 -27.34
C PHE A 91 -14.84 -14.42 -26.11
N GLU A 92 -15.70 -15.11 -25.36
CA GLU A 92 -16.14 -14.66 -24.04
C GLU A 92 -15.33 -15.37 -22.97
N TYR A 93 -14.79 -14.60 -22.01
CA TYR A 93 -14.10 -15.16 -20.85
C TYR A 93 -14.48 -14.40 -19.59
N GLU A 94 -14.44 -15.12 -18.49
CA GLU A 94 -14.68 -14.57 -17.18
C GLU A 94 -13.40 -13.93 -16.64
N TYR A 95 -13.47 -12.67 -16.27
CA TYR A 95 -12.39 -11.91 -15.67
C TYR A 95 -12.77 -11.42 -14.28
N LYS A 96 -11.93 -11.69 -13.30
CA LYS A 96 -12.10 -11.22 -11.91
C LYS A 96 -11.13 -10.07 -11.63
N PRO A 97 -11.56 -8.81 -11.78
CA PRO A 97 -10.67 -7.68 -11.58
C PRO A 97 -10.30 -7.55 -10.10
N THR A 98 -9.03 -7.23 -9.85
CA THR A 98 -8.56 -6.83 -8.54
C THR A 98 -8.38 -5.33 -8.51
N LEU A 99 -9.09 -4.66 -7.62
CA LEU A 99 -8.91 -3.24 -7.36
C LEU A 99 -7.84 -3.04 -6.29
N SER A 100 -7.06 -2.00 -6.43
CA SER A 100 -6.09 -1.59 -5.43
C SER A 100 -6.43 -0.20 -4.92
N TYR A 101 -6.35 -0.04 -3.60
CA TYR A 101 -6.57 1.22 -2.91
C TYR A 101 -5.31 1.56 -2.13
N GLN A 102 -5.10 2.83 -1.93
CA GLN A 102 -4.09 3.38 -1.06
C GLN A 102 -4.80 4.07 0.10
N ALA A 103 -4.41 3.74 1.31
CA ALA A 103 -4.97 4.35 2.51
C ALA A 103 -3.85 4.77 3.46
N VAL A 104 -4.06 5.86 4.18
CA VAL A 104 -3.14 6.29 5.23
C VAL A 104 -3.91 6.55 6.51
N TYR A 105 -3.43 5.98 7.60
CA TYR A 105 -3.86 6.31 8.94
C TYR A 105 -2.89 7.34 9.52
N MET A 106 -3.38 8.53 9.80
CA MET A 106 -2.63 9.62 10.43
C MET A 106 -2.71 9.45 11.95
N LYS A 107 -1.58 9.15 12.58
CA LYS A 107 -1.51 8.86 14.02
C LYS A 107 -1.89 10.06 14.89
N ASP A 108 -1.47 11.25 14.47
CA ASP A 108 -1.75 12.50 15.21
C ASP A 108 -3.24 12.87 15.20
N GLU A 109 -3.94 12.48 14.14
CA GLU A 109 -5.36 12.79 13.96
C GLU A 109 -6.30 11.66 14.38
N GLY A 110 -5.79 10.44 14.47
CA GLY A 110 -6.58 9.24 14.70
C GLY A 110 -7.53 8.91 13.55
N LYS A 111 -7.21 9.34 12.32
CA LYS A 111 -8.08 9.21 11.14
C LYS A 111 -7.44 8.44 10.01
N THR A 112 -8.28 7.71 9.27
CA THR A 112 -7.87 7.03 8.04
C THR A 112 -8.41 7.76 6.82
N TYR A 113 -7.51 8.03 5.88
CA TYR A 113 -7.82 8.60 4.57
C TYR A 113 -7.61 7.54 3.50
N VAL A 114 -8.60 7.36 2.64
CA VAL A 114 -8.51 6.46 1.49
C VAL A 114 -8.36 7.31 0.24
N LEU A 115 -7.31 7.06 -0.53
CA LEU A 115 -7.06 7.75 -1.78
C LEU A 115 -7.98 7.18 -2.86
N PRO A 116 -8.68 8.01 -3.62
CA PRO A 116 -9.76 7.57 -4.51
C PRO A 116 -9.30 6.76 -5.72
N ARG A 117 -8.01 6.82 -6.06
CA ARG A 117 -7.44 6.07 -7.20
C ARG A 117 -5.99 5.68 -6.92
N ARG A 118 -5.58 4.55 -7.49
CA ARG A 118 -4.19 4.14 -7.53
C ARG A 118 -3.35 5.21 -8.25
N GLY A 119 -2.18 5.51 -7.70
CA GLY A 119 -1.25 6.50 -8.26
C GLY A 119 -1.52 7.95 -7.84
N GLN A 120 -2.55 8.18 -7.02
CA GLN A 120 -2.75 9.45 -6.35
C GLN A 120 -2.12 9.36 -4.96
N GLY A 121 -0.84 9.54 -4.85
CA GLY A 121 -0.15 9.70 -3.56
C GLY A 121 -0.35 11.10 -2.99
N PHE A 122 0.49 11.44 -2.04
CA PHE A 122 0.59 12.80 -1.51
C PHE A 122 1.20 13.74 -2.54
N ILE A 123 0.80 15.00 -2.49
CA ILE A 123 1.44 16.03 -3.29
C ILE A 123 2.91 16.09 -2.86
N ASN A 124 3.81 15.95 -3.83
CA ASN A 124 5.23 16.09 -3.61
C ASN A 124 5.63 17.56 -3.85
N ASP A 125 5.67 18.33 -2.78
CA ASP A 125 6.04 19.75 -2.79
C ASP A 125 7.55 19.98 -2.65
N LEU A 126 8.33 18.93 -2.35
CA LEU A 126 9.77 19.03 -2.20
C LEU A 126 10.47 19.34 -3.53
N ASP A 127 10.13 18.60 -4.56
CA ASP A 127 10.73 18.76 -5.89
C ASP A 127 9.71 19.06 -7.00
N GLY A 128 8.42 19.08 -6.67
CA GLY A 128 7.33 19.27 -7.64
C GLY A 128 7.14 18.08 -8.57
N GLY A 129 7.62 16.92 -8.15
CA GLY A 129 7.59 15.69 -8.91
C GLY A 129 6.27 14.94 -8.88
N LEU A 130 6.35 13.66 -9.22
CA LEU A 130 5.23 12.74 -9.11
C LEU A 130 4.73 12.64 -7.67
N THR A 131 3.45 12.40 -7.52
CA THR A 131 2.86 12.18 -6.20
C THR A 131 3.62 11.11 -5.42
N PHE A 132 3.87 11.38 -4.15
CA PHE A 132 4.58 10.47 -3.27
C PHE A 132 3.64 9.36 -2.79
N TRP A 133 4.08 8.12 -2.95
CA TRP A 133 3.58 6.97 -2.24
C TRP A 133 4.76 6.04 -1.93
N PRO A 134 4.90 5.54 -0.69
CA PRO A 134 6.08 4.75 -0.36
C PRO A 134 6.14 3.43 -1.14
N ASP A 135 7.32 3.12 -1.64
CA ASP A 135 7.69 1.81 -2.19
C ASP A 135 8.41 0.95 -1.15
N GLY A 136 8.91 1.59 -0.08
CA GLY A 136 9.56 0.93 1.03
C GLY A 136 9.82 1.87 2.20
N GLN A 137 10.42 1.30 3.24
CA GLN A 137 10.87 2.03 4.43
C GLN A 137 12.23 1.54 4.91
N THR A 138 12.98 2.43 5.55
CA THR A 138 14.21 2.15 6.27
C THR A 138 14.40 3.21 7.35
N ASP A 139 14.89 2.83 8.52
CA ASP A 139 15.21 3.74 9.64
C ASP A 139 14.10 4.75 9.96
N GLY A 140 12.84 4.29 9.96
CA GLY A 140 11.68 5.16 10.18
C GLY A 140 11.39 6.15 9.05
N SER A 141 12.17 6.12 7.97
CA SER A 141 11.96 6.93 6.77
C SER A 141 11.26 6.14 5.68
N LEU A 142 10.39 6.82 4.94
CA LEU A 142 9.71 6.25 3.78
C LEU A 142 10.43 6.71 2.52
N TYR A 143 10.62 5.80 1.57
CA TYR A 143 11.23 6.13 0.29
C TYR A 143 10.34 5.73 -0.87
N MET A 144 10.52 6.40 -1.98
CA MET A 144 9.89 6.13 -3.26
C MET A 144 10.96 6.01 -4.34
N ILE A 145 10.89 4.97 -5.14
CA ILE A 145 11.80 4.75 -6.25
C ILE A 145 11.16 5.26 -7.55
N ARG A 146 11.91 6.05 -8.30
CA ARG A 146 11.47 6.53 -9.63
C ARG A 146 12.55 6.29 -10.65
N THR A 147 12.13 5.89 -11.84
CA THR A 147 13.01 5.77 -12.98
C THR A 147 13.27 7.13 -13.61
N LEU A 148 14.43 7.28 -14.27
CA LEU A 148 14.72 8.48 -15.05
C LEU A 148 13.66 8.78 -16.10
N THR A 149 13.10 7.74 -16.72
CA THR A 149 12.02 7.89 -17.70
C THR A 149 10.78 8.52 -17.09
N GLU A 150 10.34 8.05 -15.90
CA GLU A 150 9.20 8.64 -15.19
C GLU A 150 9.46 10.10 -14.82
N MET A 151 10.67 10.42 -14.37
CA MET A 151 11.05 11.80 -14.04
C MET A 151 11.00 12.70 -15.28
N ARG A 152 11.57 12.27 -16.41
CA ARG A 152 11.53 13.01 -17.68
C ARG A 152 10.11 13.27 -18.16
N MET A 153 9.28 12.22 -18.20
CA MET A 153 7.88 12.36 -18.59
C MET A 153 7.10 13.31 -17.66
N ASN A 154 7.43 13.33 -16.37
CA ASN A 154 6.80 14.27 -15.44
C ASN A 154 7.23 15.70 -15.68
N VAL A 155 8.52 15.95 -15.94
CA VAL A 155 9.02 17.30 -16.28
C VAL A 155 8.37 17.81 -17.55
N GLU A 156 8.30 16.99 -18.60
CA GLU A 156 7.62 17.34 -19.87
C GLU A 156 6.14 17.71 -19.61
N ARG A 157 5.47 17.01 -18.72
CA ARG A 157 4.06 17.25 -18.42
C ARG A 157 3.82 18.46 -17.52
N THR A 158 4.69 18.68 -16.52
CA THR A 158 4.47 19.65 -15.45
C THR A 158 5.33 20.92 -15.58
N GLY A 159 6.43 20.84 -16.33
CA GLY A 159 7.43 21.90 -16.42
C GLY A 159 8.15 22.17 -15.10
N SER A 160 8.25 21.17 -14.20
CA SER A 160 8.85 21.35 -12.89
C SER A 160 10.33 21.73 -12.97
N PRO A 161 10.72 22.97 -12.62
CA PRO A 161 12.12 23.40 -12.70
C PRO A 161 13.01 22.70 -11.68
N LYS A 162 12.46 22.26 -10.56
CA LYS A 162 13.21 21.53 -9.54
C LYS A 162 13.58 20.12 -10.03
N GLN A 163 12.64 19.43 -10.69
CA GLN A 163 12.92 18.12 -11.29
C GLN A 163 13.84 18.21 -12.50
N GLN A 164 13.69 19.24 -13.34
CA GLN A 164 14.64 19.46 -14.43
C GLN A 164 16.06 19.60 -13.91
N LYS A 165 16.24 20.38 -12.86
CA LYS A 165 17.55 20.56 -12.23
C LYS A 165 18.16 19.26 -11.66
N LEU A 166 17.31 18.37 -11.15
CA LEU A 166 17.73 17.03 -10.73
C LEU A 166 18.16 16.17 -11.92
N LEU A 167 17.41 16.20 -13.01
CA LEU A 167 17.74 15.46 -14.23
C LEU A 167 19.05 15.94 -14.87
N ASP A 168 19.35 17.24 -14.77
CA ASP A 168 20.58 17.84 -15.30
C ASP A 168 21.83 17.43 -14.49
N LEU A 169 21.67 16.87 -13.30
CA LEU A 169 22.74 16.39 -12.44
C LEU A 169 23.05 14.88 -12.62
N LEU A 170 22.22 14.16 -13.36
CA LEU A 170 22.33 12.72 -13.61
C LEU A 170 22.85 12.41 -15.00
#